data_fd26d72e916e76cba2dbe99f422b8b58
#
_entry.id   fd26d72e916e76cba2dbe99f422b8b58
#
_cell.length_a   1.000
_cell.length_b   1.000
_cell.length_c   1.000
_cell.angle_alpha   90.00
_cell.angle_beta   90.00
_cell.angle_gamma   90.00
#
_symmetry.space_group_name_H-M   'P 1'
#
loop_
_entity.id
_entity.type
_entity.pdbx_description
1 polymer ?
#
loop_
_entity_poly.entity_id
_entity_poly.type
_entity_poly.pdbx_seq_one_letter_code
_entity_poly.pdbx_strand_id
1 'polypeptide(L)'
;MKSPDLQVRPIHHRLPDRVTAHLFICALAYYVRWHMQQAWSSLTFQDEHPPEERDPVLPAERSAEATSKAQTRTLPDGQATHSFRTLLNNLRTIVQNDCKHDKTGVTFSMTTTPNKEQQHALDLLKSIKL
;
A
#
# COMPACT_ATOMS: atom_id res chain seq x y z
N MET A 1 3.56 0.22 -17.39
CA MET A 1 2.92 0.71 -16.16
C MET A 1 1.43 0.90 -16.41
N LYS A 2 0.64 -0.15 -16.21
CA LYS A 2 -0.83 -0.10 -16.22
C LYS A 2 -1.30 -0.45 -14.80
N SER A 3 -1.45 0.54 -13.94
CA SER A 3 -2.04 0.34 -12.63
C SER A 3 -3.21 1.30 -12.46
N PRO A 4 -4.37 0.82 -12.01
CA PRO A 4 -5.53 1.67 -11.79
C PRO A 4 -5.29 2.75 -10.72
N ASP A 5 -4.26 2.56 -9.89
CA ASP A 5 -3.94 3.47 -8.79
C ASP A 5 -2.93 4.56 -9.19
N LEU A 6 -2.30 4.44 -10.38
CA LEU A 6 -1.35 5.41 -10.91
C LEU A 6 -1.95 6.04 -12.16
N GLN A 7 -2.41 7.28 -12.06
CA GLN A 7 -3.01 8.03 -13.15
C GLN A 7 -1.93 8.56 -14.12
N VAL A 8 -1.19 7.65 -14.76
CA VAL A 8 -0.21 8.04 -15.79
C VAL A 8 -0.89 8.60 -17.02
N ARG A 9 -2.11 8.17 -17.31
CA ARG A 9 -2.93 8.62 -18.45
C ARG A 9 -4.36 8.93 -18.02
N PRO A 10 -5.04 9.90 -18.63
CA PRO A 10 -4.55 10.77 -19.72
C PRO A 10 -3.55 11.83 -19.22
N ILE A 11 -2.56 12.19 -20.08
CA ILE A 11 -1.63 13.28 -19.78
C ILE A 11 -2.28 14.58 -20.28
N HIS A 12 -2.64 15.45 -19.34
CA HIS A 12 -3.30 16.74 -19.63
C HIS A 12 -2.32 17.89 -19.87
N HIS A 13 -1.02 17.64 -19.74
CA HIS A 13 0.01 18.64 -19.97
C HIS A 13 0.41 18.71 -21.43
N ARG A 14 0.63 19.95 -21.94
CA ARG A 14 1.06 20.23 -23.32
C ARG A 14 2.53 20.64 -23.43
N LEU A 15 3.10 21.19 -22.36
CA LEU A 15 4.50 21.60 -22.33
C LEU A 15 5.41 20.40 -22.05
N PRO A 16 6.49 20.19 -22.81
CA PRO A 16 7.40 19.05 -22.66
C PRO A 16 7.93 18.86 -21.23
N ASP A 17 8.37 19.94 -20.57
CA ASP A 17 8.89 19.88 -19.22
C ASP A 17 7.84 19.39 -18.20
N ARG A 18 6.58 19.82 -18.37
CA ARG A 18 5.48 19.37 -17.51
C ARG A 18 5.12 17.91 -17.74
N VAL A 19 5.21 17.44 -19.00
CA VAL A 19 5.03 16.02 -19.33
C VAL A 19 6.13 15.19 -18.68
N THR A 20 7.38 15.64 -18.80
CA THR A 20 8.54 14.98 -18.17
C THR A 20 8.40 14.92 -16.65
N ALA A 21 8.06 16.03 -16.01
CA ALA A 21 7.83 16.09 -14.57
C ALA A 21 6.69 15.15 -14.13
N HIS A 22 5.57 15.12 -14.87
CA HIS A 22 4.46 14.20 -14.60
C HIS A 22 4.90 12.74 -14.66
N LEU A 23 5.62 12.34 -15.71
CA LEU A 23 6.13 10.98 -15.86
C LEU A 23 7.12 10.61 -14.75
N PHE A 24 7.99 11.54 -14.35
CA PHE A 24 8.92 11.35 -13.26
C PHE A 24 8.20 11.12 -11.93
N ILE A 25 7.20 11.95 -11.60
CA ILE A 25 6.37 11.79 -10.39
C ILE A 25 5.65 10.45 -10.40
N CYS A 26 5.09 10.03 -11.55
CA CYS A 26 4.44 8.74 -11.68
C CYS A 26 5.42 7.56 -11.49
N ALA A 27 6.65 7.69 -12.00
CA ALA A 27 7.69 6.67 -11.82
C ALA A 27 8.11 6.57 -10.34
N LEU A 28 8.28 7.71 -9.68
CA LEU A 28 8.61 7.76 -8.25
C LEU A 28 7.46 7.17 -7.40
N ALA A 29 6.22 7.52 -7.68
CA ALA A 29 5.05 6.95 -7.00
C ALA A 29 4.95 5.43 -7.19
N TYR A 30 5.28 4.93 -8.39
CA TYR A 30 5.36 3.49 -8.65
C TYR A 30 6.46 2.82 -7.83
N TYR A 31 7.63 3.43 -7.75
CA TYR A 31 8.76 2.94 -6.95
C TYR A 31 8.40 2.82 -5.47
N VAL A 32 7.85 3.89 -4.89
CA VAL A 32 7.40 3.88 -3.49
C VAL A 32 6.33 2.80 -3.26
N ARG A 33 5.32 2.74 -4.15
CA ARG A 33 4.28 1.72 -4.07
C ARG A 33 4.85 0.30 -4.11
N TRP A 34 5.82 0.04 -4.98
CA TRP A 34 6.44 -1.28 -5.08
C TRP A 34 7.10 -1.69 -3.76
N HIS A 35 7.89 -0.79 -3.15
CA HIS A 35 8.51 -1.05 -1.85
C HIS A 35 7.48 -1.29 -0.74
N MET A 36 6.41 -0.50 -0.71
CA MET A 36 5.31 -0.72 0.24
C MET A 36 4.64 -2.08 0.03
N GLN A 37 4.40 -2.48 -1.22
CA GLN A 37 3.83 -3.79 -1.53
C GLN A 37 4.72 -4.93 -1.07
N GLN A 38 6.05 -4.81 -1.25
CA GLN A 38 7.00 -5.80 -0.75
C GLN A 38 6.99 -5.88 0.78
N ALA A 39 7.02 -4.74 1.47
CA ALA A 39 6.98 -4.69 2.93
C ALA A 39 5.69 -5.30 3.51
N TRP A 40 4.57 -5.15 2.80
CA TRP A 40 3.26 -5.67 3.22
C TRP A 40 2.89 -7.02 2.60
N SER A 41 3.82 -7.73 1.99
CA SER A 41 3.55 -9.04 1.35
C SER A 41 2.88 -10.01 2.32
N SER A 42 3.35 -10.07 3.58
CA SER A 42 2.80 -10.94 4.62
C SER A 42 1.36 -10.61 5.01
N LEU A 43 0.94 -9.34 4.92
CA LEU A 43 -0.42 -8.88 5.27
C LEU A 43 -1.40 -8.90 4.09
N THR A 44 -0.89 -9.15 2.89
CA THR A 44 -1.68 -9.04 1.66
C THR A 44 -1.83 -10.37 0.96
N PHE A 45 -2.70 -10.40 -0.07
CA PHE A 45 -2.87 -11.56 -0.96
C PHE A 45 -1.67 -11.83 -1.88
N GLN A 46 -0.55 -11.15 -1.68
CA GLN A 46 0.65 -11.37 -2.47
C GLN A 46 1.20 -12.77 -2.21
N ASP A 47 1.65 -13.44 -3.27
CA ASP A 47 2.38 -14.69 -3.17
C ASP A 47 3.83 -14.40 -2.82
N GLU A 48 4.26 -14.84 -1.64
CA GLU A 48 5.62 -14.61 -1.14
C GLU A 48 6.61 -15.66 -1.67
N HIS A 49 6.08 -16.83 -2.06
CA HIS A 49 6.86 -17.97 -2.53
C HIS A 49 6.32 -18.51 -3.86
N PRO A 50 6.33 -17.68 -4.95
CA PRO A 50 5.88 -18.17 -6.25
C PRO A 50 6.79 -19.29 -6.74
N PRO A 51 6.27 -20.27 -7.53
CA PRO A 51 7.08 -21.31 -8.12
C PRO A 51 8.27 -20.75 -8.90
N GLU A 52 9.47 -21.32 -8.70
CA GLU A 52 10.70 -20.86 -9.35
C GLU A 52 10.69 -21.13 -10.86
N GLU A 53 10.19 -22.31 -11.25
CA GLU A 53 10.03 -22.68 -12.65
C GLU A 53 8.66 -22.23 -13.15
N ARG A 54 8.64 -21.19 -14.00
CA ARG A 54 7.44 -20.64 -14.57
C ARG A 54 7.45 -20.77 -16.08
N ASP A 55 6.58 -21.62 -16.62
CA ASP A 55 6.31 -21.61 -18.05
C ASP A 55 5.56 -20.31 -18.42
N PRO A 56 6.12 -19.46 -19.30
CA PRO A 56 5.49 -18.21 -19.69
C PRO A 56 4.18 -18.39 -20.48
N VAL A 57 3.91 -19.59 -20.98
CA VAL A 57 2.72 -19.92 -21.79
C VAL A 57 1.57 -20.40 -20.90
N LEU A 58 1.87 -21.08 -19.79
CA LEU A 58 0.86 -21.60 -18.88
C LEU A 58 0.29 -20.50 -17.96
N PRO A 59 -0.95 -20.65 -17.47
CA PRO A 59 -1.51 -19.79 -16.43
C PRO A 59 -0.60 -19.77 -15.19
N ALA A 60 -0.46 -18.61 -14.57
CA ALA A 60 0.36 -18.48 -13.37
C ALA A 60 -0.23 -19.31 -12.22
N GLU A 61 0.55 -20.26 -11.73
CA GLU A 61 0.21 -21.03 -10.54
C GLU A 61 0.56 -20.22 -9.27
N ARG A 62 -0.25 -20.40 -8.24
CA ARG A 62 -0.03 -19.81 -6.92
C ARG A 62 0.54 -20.84 -5.98
N SER A 63 1.37 -20.41 -5.03
CA SER A 63 1.78 -21.28 -3.92
C SER A 63 0.57 -21.77 -3.11
N ALA A 64 0.74 -22.86 -2.36
CA ALA A 64 -0.31 -23.36 -1.47
C ALA A 64 -0.75 -22.32 -0.43
N GLU A 65 0.20 -21.53 0.09
CA GLU A 65 -0.04 -20.45 1.03
C GLU A 65 -0.88 -19.34 0.41
N ALA A 66 -0.52 -18.87 -0.79
CA ALA A 66 -1.27 -17.83 -1.49
C ALA A 66 -2.67 -18.31 -1.87
N THR A 67 -2.83 -19.59 -2.19
CA THR A 67 -4.13 -20.21 -2.45
C THR A 67 -4.97 -20.25 -1.18
N SER A 68 -4.40 -20.65 -0.04
CA SER A 68 -5.07 -20.64 1.25
C SER A 68 -5.50 -19.22 1.66
N LYS A 69 -4.59 -18.23 1.59
CA LYS A 69 -4.92 -16.80 1.83
C LYS A 69 -6.09 -16.33 0.96
N ALA A 70 -6.14 -16.75 -0.31
CA ALA A 70 -7.20 -16.34 -1.23
C ALA A 70 -8.56 -16.97 -0.90
N GLN A 71 -8.58 -18.23 -0.42
CA GLN A 71 -9.80 -18.97 -0.09
C GLN A 71 -10.36 -18.58 1.28
N THR A 72 -9.52 -18.55 2.30
CA THR A 72 -9.93 -18.25 3.69
C THR A 72 -10.06 -16.76 3.98
N ARG A 73 -9.37 -15.92 3.22
CA ARG A 73 -9.21 -14.47 3.48
C ARG A 73 -8.64 -14.16 4.86
N THR A 74 -7.93 -15.11 5.43
CA THR A 74 -7.28 -14.99 6.72
C THR A 74 -5.80 -15.35 6.61
N LEU A 75 -4.99 -14.73 7.44
CA LEU A 75 -3.58 -15.05 7.64
C LEU A 75 -3.46 -16.25 8.59
N PRO A 76 -2.29 -16.90 8.69
CA PRO A 76 -2.05 -18.02 9.61
C PRO A 76 -2.31 -17.67 11.08
N ASP A 77 -2.18 -16.40 11.46
CA ASP A 77 -2.46 -15.86 12.79
C ASP A 77 -3.93 -15.51 13.05
N GLY A 78 -4.81 -15.78 12.07
CA GLY A 78 -6.25 -15.51 12.14
C GLY A 78 -6.66 -14.07 11.80
N GLN A 79 -5.70 -13.18 11.48
CA GLN A 79 -6.01 -11.82 11.04
C GLN A 79 -6.57 -11.82 9.61
N ALA A 80 -7.32 -10.76 9.26
CA ALA A 80 -7.86 -10.62 7.92
C ALA A 80 -6.75 -10.33 6.89
N THR A 81 -6.79 -11.02 5.74
CA THR A 81 -5.90 -10.71 4.61
C THR A 81 -6.44 -9.51 3.83
N HIS A 82 -5.58 -8.57 3.53
CA HIS A 82 -5.94 -7.33 2.84
C HIS A 82 -5.47 -7.30 1.38
N SER A 83 -6.21 -6.57 0.53
CA SER A 83 -5.60 -6.02 -0.68
C SER A 83 -4.74 -4.81 -0.31
N PHE A 84 -3.76 -4.46 -1.15
CA PHE A 84 -2.97 -3.24 -0.96
C PHE A 84 -3.84 -2.01 -0.73
N ARG A 85 -4.93 -1.89 -1.49
CA ARG A 85 -5.88 -0.77 -1.38
C ARG A 85 -6.68 -0.79 -0.08
N THR A 86 -7.14 -1.97 0.36
CA THR A 86 -7.88 -2.06 1.62
C THR A 86 -7.00 -1.77 2.81
N LEU A 87 -5.73 -2.19 2.80
CA LEU A 87 -4.77 -1.86 3.84
C LEU A 87 -4.47 -0.36 3.89
N LEU A 88 -4.27 0.29 2.73
CA LEU A 88 -4.13 1.75 2.68
C LEU A 88 -5.36 2.48 3.21
N ASN A 89 -6.56 2.02 2.86
CA ASN A 89 -7.80 2.61 3.38
C ASN A 89 -7.94 2.43 4.90
N ASN A 90 -7.50 1.31 5.44
CA ASN A 90 -7.45 1.08 6.88
C ASN A 90 -6.47 2.08 7.56
N LEU A 91 -5.26 2.24 7.01
CA LEU A 91 -4.28 3.20 7.53
C LEU A 91 -4.74 4.66 7.38
N ARG A 92 -5.54 4.97 6.37
CA ARG A 92 -6.09 6.33 6.15
C ARG A 92 -6.98 6.82 7.29
N THR A 93 -7.47 5.92 8.15
CA THR A 93 -8.24 6.31 9.35
C THR A 93 -7.38 6.91 10.45
N ILE A 94 -6.05 6.80 10.36
CA ILE A 94 -5.12 7.47 11.25
C ILE A 94 -4.98 8.91 10.76
N VAL A 95 -5.52 9.84 11.54
CA VAL A 95 -5.54 11.26 11.19
C VAL A 95 -4.99 12.09 12.34
N GLN A 96 -4.38 13.21 11.99
CA GLN A 96 -4.03 14.26 12.95
C GLN A 96 -5.02 15.41 12.80
N ASN A 97 -5.62 15.79 13.92
CA ASN A 97 -6.55 16.91 13.99
C ASN A 97 -5.92 18.03 14.81
N ASP A 98 -5.90 19.22 14.25
CA ASP A 98 -5.52 20.42 14.98
C ASP A 98 -6.80 21.04 15.58
N CYS A 99 -6.86 21.00 16.91
CA CYS A 99 -8.00 21.49 17.67
C CYS A 99 -7.68 22.87 18.28
N LYS A 100 -8.65 23.77 18.26
CA LYS A 100 -8.56 25.06 18.93
C LYS A 100 -9.65 25.17 19.97
N HIS A 101 -9.26 25.50 21.19
CA HIS A 101 -10.23 25.74 22.26
C HIS A 101 -10.81 27.16 22.16
N ASP A 102 -12.12 27.28 21.94
CA ASP A 102 -12.78 28.53 21.59
C ASP A 102 -12.62 29.63 22.64
N LYS A 103 -12.64 29.28 23.94
CA LYS A 103 -12.58 30.26 25.03
C LYS A 103 -11.14 30.71 25.36
N THR A 104 -10.16 29.82 25.26
CA THR A 104 -8.77 30.11 25.65
C THR A 104 -7.86 30.40 24.46
N GLY A 105 -8.28 30.09 23.24
CA GLY A 105 -7.49 30.23 22.03
C GLY A 105 -6.32 29.24 21.93
N VAL A 106 -6.18 28.34 22.91
CA VAL A 106 -5.11 27.31 22.92
C VAL A 106 -5.33 26.35 21.78
N THR A 107 -4.27 26.09 21.01
CA THR A 107 -4.25 25.09 19.93
C THR A 107 -3.48 23.85 20.38
N PHE A 108 -3.99 22.68 20.06
CA PHE A 108 -3.33 21.39 20.32
C PHE A 108 -3.64 20.42 19.20
N SER A 109 -2.71 19.51 18.93
CA SER A 109 -2.86 18.47 17.91
C SER A 109 -3.17 17.14 18.58
N MET A 110 -4.17 16.43 18.06
CA MET A 110 -4.51 15.06 18.46
C MET A 110 -4.35 14.12 17.27
N THR A 111 -3.56 13.06 17.46
CA THR A 111 -3.41 12.01 16.44
C THR A 111 -4.16 10.76 16.88
N THR A 112 -4.86 10.13 15.95
CA THR A 112 -5.55 8.86 16.18
C THR A 112 -4.53 7.80 16.59
N THR A 113 -4.79 7.10 17.70
CA THR A 113 -3.95 5.99 18.14
C THR A 113 -4.18 4.78 17.20
N PRO A 114 -3.14 4.26 16.53
CA PRO A 114 -3.26 3.09 15.69
C PRO A 114 -3.72 1.86 16.47
N ASN A 115 -4.56 1.03 15.89
CA ASN A 115 -4.85 -0.29 16.42
C ASN A 115 -3.65 -1.25 16.17
N LYS A 116 -3.71 -2.47 16.72
CA LYS A 116 -2.60 -3.44 16.62
C LYS A 116 -2.23 -3.78 15.18
N GLU A 117 -3.22 -3.96 14.32
CA GLU A 117 -3.03 -4.27 12.91
C GLU A 117 -2.40 -3.09 12.15
N GLN A 118 -2.89 -1.89 12.38
CA GLN A 118 -2.35 -0.66 11.80
C GLN A 118 -0.90 -0.43 12.27
N GLN A 119 -0.64 -0.65 13.56
CA GLN A 119 0.71 -0.53 14.11
C GLN A 119 1.67 -1.53 13.46
N HIS A 120 1.25 -2.79 13.32
CA HIS A 120 2.04 -3.81 12.62
C HIS A 120 2.36 -3.41 11.17
N ALA A 121 1.36 -2.93 10.43
CA ALA A 121 1.56 -2.44 9.07
C ALA A 121 2.53 -1.26 9.00
N LEU A 122 2.47 -0.31 9.96
CA LEU A 122 3.41 0.80 10.05
C LEU A 122 4.83 0.34 10.39
N ASP A 123 4.98 -0.63 11.28
CA ASP A 123 6.28 -1.16 11.67
C ASP A 123 6.98 -1.89 10.51
N LEU A 124 6.23 -2.61 9.69
CA LEU A 124 6.74 -3.21 8.45
C LEU A 124 7.28 -2.14 7.47
N LEU A 125 6.64 -0.98 7.37
CA LEU A 125 7.14 0.11 6.53
C LEU A 125 8.46 0.69 7.04
N LYS A 126 8.69 0.73 8.35
CA LYS A 126 9.96 1.21 8.94
C LYS A 126 11.16 0.33 8.56
N SER A 127 10.92 -0.92 8.17
CA SER A 127 11.96 -1.85 7.72
C SER A 127 12.47 -1.56 6.29
N ILE A 128 11.77 -0.73 5.53
CA ILE A 128 12.17 -0.36 4.16
C ILE A 128 13.44 0.46 4.23
N LYS A 129 14.52 -0.06 3.63
CA LYS A 129 15.75 0.69 3.38
C LYS A 129 15.65 1.26 1.96
N LEU A 130 15.44 2.56 1.86
CA LEU A 130 15.45 3.31 0.60
C LEU A 130 16.87 3.73 0.25
#